data_a8a3ed123ebf7e186e6313404d3a0b87
#
_entry.id   a8a3ed123ebf7e186e6313404d3a0b87
#
_cell.length_a   1.000
_cell.length_b   1.000
_cell.length_c   1.000
_cell.angle_alpha   90.00
_cell.angle_beta   90.00
_cell.angle_gamma   90.00
#
_symmetry.space_group_name_H-M   'P 1'
#
loop_
_entity.id
_entity.type
_entity.pdbx_description
1 polymer ?
#
loop_
_entity_poly.entity_id
_entity_poly.type
_entity_poly.pdbx_seq_one_letter_code
_entity_poly.pdbx_strand_id
1 'polypeptide(L)'
;MHLVGLGLTMHDSSVAAYKDGKFLYRKAERQFSKKHFYAGLSWAESVLKEWDINNPVIAKSTWLKGRDPDQLVDGFDLDHHYAHVMSSPKKYHVNYVVDALSTGPADNENEQEVYTGLLMMGETPRRIKDFPIPSVLRPAVWAQQFDHEEELRKFFISIQNQTISITDWAKKLIETEQVDEMWPVFVKSIDLPGKTMGLQSYGRVDNKTVDRWLNSPFPRYTAFCETNVTRPDVHMVATLHSFCERVLQKDVPPMHDFGYSGGVAQNVVINRSLLDAGYKPNVYPWAYDGGCSIGALNYLLDKYNIERYSDWVQDDQTPDTEPSTRTIKKVAELIANNKVVGWYQGNGEVGPRALGNRSILFNPTNKHAKQIVNRVKQREWWRPFGASVKEDQAHRFFDIPVSRHMLINSNVLYSGIPAVTHVDGTCRHQTVPEENSIYYNLLDEVEKLIDVPMVLNTSLNLRGKPICSTITEAKQIPLDAICIGDEIYENMHS
;
A
#
# COMPACT_ATOMS: atom_id res chain seq x y z
N MET A 1 -1.50 -31.59 -6.37
CA MET A 1 -2.52 -30.70 -7.01
C MET A 1 -1.95 -29.30 -7.06
N HIS A 2 -2.00 -28.68 -8.24
CA HIS A 2 -1.48 -27.32 -8.41
C HIS A 2 -2.64 -26.35 -8.62
N LEU A 3 -2.74 -25.32 -7.77
CA LEU A 3 -3.71 -24.26 -7.86
C LEU A 3 -2.98 -22.93 -8.09
N VAL A 4 -3.49 -22.08 -8.97
CA VAL A 4 -2.84 -20.84 -9.36
C VAL A 4 -3.85 -19.69 -9.36
N GLY A 5 -3.49 -18.60 -8.70
CA GLY A 5 -4.16 -17.33 -8.79
C GLY A 5 -3.34 -16.34 -9.62
N LEU A 6 -3.96 -15.71 -10.60
CA LEU A 6 -3.35 -14.68 -11.44
C LEU A 6 -4.02 -13.33 -11.14
N GLY A 7 -3.20 -12.34 -10.81
CA GLY A 7 -3.60 -10.94 -10.73
C GLY A 7 -2.90 -10.16 -11.85
N LEU A 8 -3.54 -10.08 -13.03
CA LEU A 8 -2.97 -9.38 -14.18
C LEU A 8 -3.64 -8.01 -14.33
N THR A 9 -3.47 -7.18 -13.30
CA THR A 9 -3.98 -5.80 -13.31
C THR A 9 -3.08 -4.87 -14.13
N MET A 10 -3.59 -3.72 -14.56
CA MET A 10 -2.85 -2.80 -15.45
C MET A 10 -1.51 -2.30 -14.90
N HIS A 11 -1.29 -2.39 -13.60
CA HIS A 11 -0.10 -1.80 -12.97
C HIS A 11 0.51 -2.61 -11.82
N ASP A 12 0.00 -3.81 -11.51
CA ASP A 12 0.50 -4.59 -10.38
C ASP A 12 0.36 -6.09 -10.61
N SER A 13 0.90 -6.60 -11.72
CA SER A 13 0.82 -8.02 -12.05
C SER A 13 1.50 -8.90 -11.00
N SER A 14 0.80 -9.97 -10.59
CA SER A 14 1.26 -10.92 -9.59
C SER A 14 0.75 -12.34 -9.88
N VAL A 15 1.49 -13.33 -9.37
CA VAL A 15 1.14 -14.74 -9.39
C VAL A 15 1.21 -15.29 -7.98
N ALA A 16 0.18 -16.04 -7.58
CA ALA A 16 0.17 -16.79 -6.33
C ALA A 16 -0.14 -18.25 -6.64
N ALA A 17 0.50 -19.19 -5.97
CA ALA A 17 0.31 -20.61 -6.24
C ALA A 17 0.32 -21.45 -4.96
N TYR A 18 -0.44 -22.54 -5.01
CA TYR A 18 -0.36 -23.66 -4.08
C TYR A 18 0.14 -24.90 -4.84
N LYS A 19 1.28 -25.42 -4.40
CA LYS A 19 1.91 -26.60 -4.94
C LYS A 19 2.28 -27.55 -3.83
N ASP A 20 1.61 -28.70 -3.72
CA ASP A 20 1.96 -29.80 -2.82
C ASP A 20 2.22 -29.37 -1.37
N GLY A 21 1.33 -28.56 -0.82
CA GLY A 21 1.42 -28.03 0.54
C GLY A 21 2.26 -26.75 0.71
N LYS A 22 2.85 -26.24 -0.37
CA LYS A 22 3.64 -25.01 -0.38
C LYS A 22 2.90 -23.86 -1.04
N PHE A 23 3.05 -22.67 -0.46
CA PHE A 23 2.52 -21.43 -1.01
C PHE A 23 3.65 -20.59 -1.60
N LEU A 24 3.43 -20.08 -2.81
CA LEU A 24 4.40 -19.31 -3.58
C LEU A 24 3.74 -18.01 -4.06
N TYR A 25 4.48 -16.91 -4.03
CA TYR A 25 4.00 -15.62 -4.50
C TYR A 25 5.12 -14.83 -5.16
N ARG A 26 4.84 -14.27 -6.36
CA ARG A 26 5.76 -13.38 -7.07
C ARG A 26 5.03 -12.18 -7.67
N LYS A 27 5.65 -11.02 -7.56
CA LYS A 27 5.16 -9.77 -8.12
C LYS A 27 6.09 -9.27 -9.22
N ALA A 28 5.52 -8.90 -10.37
CA ALA A 28 6.29 -8.46 -11.54
C ALA A 28 7.12 -7.20 -11.27
N GLU A 29 6.58 -6.21 -10.56
CA GLU A 29 7.34 -4.98 -10.24
C GLU A 29 8.65 -5.27 -9.51
N ARG A 30 8.67 -6.32 -8.66
CA ARG A 30 9.86 -6.74 -7.91
C ARG A 30 10.88 -7.38 -8.82
N GLN A 31 10.44 -8.28 -9.69
CA GLN A 31 11.30 -9.00 -10.62
C GLN A 31 11.94 -8.06 -11.65
N PHE A 32 11.18 -7.08 -12.16
CA PHE A 32 11.66 -6.14 -13.19
C PHE A 32 12.21 -4.83 -12.61
N SER A 33 12.28 -4.69 -11.30
CA SER A 33 12.76 -3.48 -10.62
C SER A 33 12.06 -2.19 -11.11
N LYS A 34 10.75 -2.28 -11.40
CA LYS A 34 9.95 -1.21 -11.96
C LYS A 34 8.57 -1.13 -11.28
N LYS A 35 8.31 -0.02 -10.57
CA LYS A 35 7.03 0.21 -9.88
C LYS A 35 5.85 0.18 -10.83
N HIS A 36 4.72 -0.33 -10.32
CA HIS A 36 3.47 -0.40 -11.05
C HIS A 36 3.66 -1.04 -12.43
N PHE A 37 4.31 -2.21 -12.44
CA PHE A 37 4.66 -2.88 -13.67
C PHE A 37 3.60 -3.91 -14.06
N TYR A 38 3.02 -3.70 -15.24
CA TYR A 38 2.19 -4.71 -15.89
C TYR A 38 3.09 -5.73 -16.58
N ALA A 39 2.87 -6.98 -16.31
CA ALA A 39 3.43 -8.11 -17.04
C ALA A 39 2.28 -9.04 -17.47
N GLY A 40 2.26 -9.38 -18.75
CA GLY A 40 1.20 -10.20 -19.33
C GLY A 40 1.27 -11.68 -18.96
N LEU A 41 0.44 -12.47 -19.61
CA LEU A 41 0.32 -13.91 -19.37
C LEU A 41 1.65 -14.66 -19.58
N SER A 42 2.41 -14.30 -20.63
CA SER A 42 3.71 -14.95 -20.92
C SER A 42 4.71 -14.85 -19.77
N TRP A 43 4.67 -13.75 -19.01
CA TRP A 43 5.45 -13.64 -17.77
C TRP A 43 4.93 -14.60 -16.70
N ALA A 44 3.61 -14.66 -16.49
CA ALA A 44 3.03 -15.57 -15.51
C ALA A 44 3.37 -17.02 -15.84
N GLU A 45 3.29 -17.43 -17.12
CA GLU A 45 3.68 -18.76 -17.58
C GLU A 45 5.18 -19.04 -17.33
N SER A 46 6.05 -18.05 -17.52
CA SER A 46 7.48 -18.22 -17.20
C SER A 46 7.70 -18.46 -15.71
N VAL A 47 6.96 -17.76 -14.84
CA VAL A 47 7.01 -17.96 -13.38
C VAL A 47 6.52 -19.36 -13.01
N LEU A 48 5.40 -19.82 -13.59
CA LEU A 48 4.89 -21.16 -13.34
C LEU A 48 5.86 -22.25 -13.78
N LYS A 49 6.56 -22.04 -14.90
CA LYS A 49 7.60 -22.94 -15.37
C LYS A 49 8.80 -22.99 -14.41
N GLU A 50 9.25 -21.84 -13.90
CA GLU A 50 10.32 -21.79 -12.89
C GLU A 50 9.93 -22.52 -11.61
N TRP A 51 8.65 -22.42 -11.20
CA TRP A 51 8.12 -23.12 -10.04
C TRP A 51 7.79 -24.60 -10.31
N ASP A 52 8.03 -25.11 -11.52
CA ASP A 52 7.68 -26.46 -11.95
C ASP A 52 6.19 -26.79 -11.67
N ILE A 53 5.30 -25.86 -12.04
CA ILE A 53 3.85 -26.01 -11.94
C ILE A 53 3.30 -26.43 -13.28
N ASN A 54 2.77 -27.66 -13.32
CA ASN A 54 2.24 -28.28 -14.54
C ASN A 54 0.73 -28.51 -14.40
N ASN A 55 -0.02 -28.22 -15.47
CA ASN A 55 -1.47 -28.42 -15.56
C ASN A 55 -2.24 -27.88 -14.33
N PRO A 56 -2.05 -26.60 -13.93
CA PRO A 56 -2.73 -26.04 -12.77
C PRO A 56 -4.22 -25.79 -13.03
N VAL A 57 -5.01 -25.82 -11.96
CA VAL A 57 -6.31 -25.15 -11.96
C VAL A 57 -6.07 -23.67 -11.73
N ILE A 58 -6.60 -22.82 -12.60
CA ILE A 58 -6.34 -21.39 -12.60
C ILE A 58 -7.60 -20.61 -12.22
N ALA A 59 -7.44 -19.61 -11.35
CA ALA A 59 -8.36 -18.49 -11.19
C ALA A 59 -7.62 -17.19 -11.46
N LYS A 60 -8.30 -16.23 -12.06
CA LYS A 60 -7.66 -14.97 -12.47
C LYS A 60 -8.55 -13.78 -12.19
N SER A 61 -7.92 -12.68 -11.76
CA SER A 61 -8.50 -11.36 -11.74
C SER A 61 -7.87 -10.54 -12.86
N THR A 62 -8.67 -10.24 -13.89
CA THR A 62 -8.23 -9.46 -15.05
C THR A 62 -9.00 -8.14 -15.08
N TRP A 63 -8.30 -7.07 -15.39
CA TRP A 63 -8.90 -5.73 -15.41
C TRP A 63 -9.64 -5.39 -16.71
N LEU A 64 -9.32 -6.10 -17.78
CA LEU A 64 -9.81 -5.79 -19.13
C LEU A 64 -10.32 -7.07 -19.82
N LYS A 65 -11.59 -7.38 -19.61
CA LYS A 65 -12.24 -8.41 -20.44
C LYS A 65 -12.20 -7.97 -21.91
N GLY A 66 -11.47 -8.70 -22.75
CA GLY A 66 -11.52 -8.57 -24.21
C GLY A 66 -10.57 -7.55 -24.86
N ARG A 67 -9.64 -6.92 -24.13
CA ARG A 67 -8.67 -5.99 -24.74
C ARG A 67 -7.28 -6.57 -24.98
N ASP A 68 -6.93 -7.66 -24.31
CA ASP A 68 -5.68 -8.36 -24.50
C ASP A 68 -5.97 -9.83 -24.81
N PRO A 69 -5.81 -10.27 -26.06
CA PRO A 69 -6.00 -11.69 -26.42
C PRO A 69 -5.04 -12.61 -25.67
N ASP A 70 -3.90 -12.12 -25.18
CA ASP A 70 -2.96 -12.89 -24.37
C ASP A 70 -3.45 -13.16 -22.95
N GLN A 71 -4.62 -12.65 -22.56
CA GLN A 71 -5.23 -12.92 -21.24
C GLN A 71 -6.26 -14.07 -21.26
N LEU A 72 -6.47 -14.69 -22.40
CA LEU A 72 -7.39 -15.83 -22.57
C LEU A 72 -6.77 -17.13 -22.06
N VAL A 73 -6.74 -17.31 -20.74
CA VAL A 73 -6.39 -18.59 -20.11
C VAL A 73 -7.67 -19.27 -19.66
N ASP A 74 -7.78 -20.57 -19.91
CA ASP A 74 -8.86 -21.37 -19.34
C ASP A 74 -8.78 -21.33 -17.81
N GLY A 75 -9.92 -21.06 -17.16
CA GLY A 75 -9.97 -20.98 -15.71
C GLY A 75 -11.16 -20.15 -15.21
N PHE A 76 -11.16 -19.87 -13.91
CA PHE A 76 -12.21 -19.07 -13.26
C PHE A 76 -11.89 -17.60 -13.36
N ASP A 77 -12.79 -16.82 -13.96
CA ASP A 77 -12.69 -15.35 -13.98
C ASP A 77 -13.32 -14.77 -12.71
N LEU A 78 -12.56 -13.95 -12.00
CA LEU A 78 -13.03 -13.21 -10.84
C LEU A 78 -13.12 -11.71 -11.17
N ASP A 79 -14.20 -11.10 -10.73
CA ASP A 79 -14.29 -9.65 -10.67
C ASP A 79 -13.11 -9.08 -9.83
N HIS A 80 -12.59 -7.93 -10.23
CA HIS A 80 -11.44 -7.30 -9.56
C HIS A 80 -11.73 -7.00 -8.07
N HIS A 81 -12.89 -6.44 -7.75
CA HIS A 81 -13.26 -6.19 -6.36
C HIS A 81 -13.49 -7.49 -5.58
N TYR A 82 -14.04 -8.50 -6.24
CA TYR A 82 -14.19 -9.81 -5.62
C TYR A 82 -12.83 -10.45 -5.32
N ALA A 83 -11.84 -10.30 -6.20
CA ALA A 83 -10.48 -10.74 -5.92
C ALA A 83 -9.87 -9.99 -4.71
N HIS A 84 -10.14 -8.69 -4.57
CA HIS A 84 -9.75 -7.95 -3.36
C HIS A 84 -10.39 -8.50 -2.09
N VAL A 85 -11.68 -8.82 -2.09
CA VAL A 85 -12.35 -9.45 -0.95
C VAL A 85 -11.73 -10.80 -0.62
N MET A 86 -11.55 -11.62 -1.65
CA MET A 86 -10.98 -12.95 -1.49
C MET A 86 -9.51 -12.95 -1.07
N SER A 87 -8.78 -11.86 -1.25
CA SER A 87 -7.37 -11.76 -0.85
C SER A 87 -7.17 -11.75 0.67
N SER A 88 -8.23 -11.54 1.44
CA SER A 88 -8.19 -11.63 2.90
C SER A 88 -7.75 -13.03 3.38
N PRO A 89 -6.82 -13.11 4.35
CA PRO A 89 -6.42 -14.39 4.94
C PRO A 89 -7.55 -15.03 5.76
N LYS A 90 -8.50 -14.24 6.22
CA LYS A 90 -9.67 -14.69 6.97
C LYS A 90 -10.95 -14.39 6.20
N LYS A 91 -11.97 -15.21 6.41
CA LYS A 91 -13.32 -14.93 5.91
C LYS A 91 -14.01 -13.98 6.86
N TYR A 92 -14.23 -12.75 6.43
CA TYR A 92 -15.07 -11.80 7.16
C TYR A 92 -16.49 -11.85 6.63
N HIS A 93 -17.45 -11.75 7.54
CA HIS A 93 -18.87 -11.71 7.17
C HIS A 93 -19.18 -10.46 6.35
N VAL A 94 -18.48 -9.36 6.63
CA VAL A 94 -18.58 -8.10 5.88
C VAL A 94 -17.19 -7.74 5.38
N ASN A 95 -17.10 -7.33 4.12
CA ASN A 95 -15.88 -6.82 3.51
C ASN A 95 -16.16 -5.50 2.81
N TYR A 96 -15.26 -4.55 2.99
CA TYR A 96 -15.32 -3.26 2.36
C TYR A 96 -14.14 -3.09 1.43
N VAL A 97 -14.41 -2.89 0.14
CA VAL A 97 -13.38 -2.66 -0.87
C VAL A 97 -13.47 -1.21 -1.31
N VAL A 98 -12.38 -0.47 -1.17
CA VAL A 98 -12.27 0.89 -1.67
C VAL A 98 -11.09 0.98 -2.61
N ASP A 99 -11.41 1.07 -3.90
CA ASP A 99 -10.42 1.17 -4.95
C ASP A 99 -10.75 2.31 -5.92
N ALA A 100 -9.77 2.72 -6.75
CA ALA A 100 -9.92 3.90 -7.58
C ALA A 100 -10.93 3.70 -8.71
N LEU A 101 -10.80 2.63 -9.46
CA LEU A 101 -11.65 2.28 -10.60
C LEU A 101 -11.60 0.77 -10.80
N SER A 102 -12.74 0.14 -10.92
CA SER A 102 -12.83 -1.22 -11.42
C SER A 102 -13.74 -1.27 -12.62
N THR A 103 -13.25 -1.88 -13.68
CA THR A 103 -14.05 -2.32 -14.80
C THR A 103 -14.14 -3.84 -14.72
N GLY A 104 -14.84 -4.35 -13.70
CA GLY A 104 -15.17 -5.76 -13.64
C GLY A 104 -16.38 -6.07 -14.51
N PRO A 105 -16.60 -7.32 -14.91
CA PRO A 105 -17.88 -7.70 -15.47
C PRO A 105 -18.93 -7.49 -14.38
N ALA A 106 -19.87 -6.59 -14.63
CA ALA A 106 -21.14 -6.65 -13.97
C ALA A 106 -21.81 -8.00 -14.31
N ASP A 107 -22.76 -8.42 -13.47
CA ASP A 107 -23.56 -9.62 -13.77
C ASP A 107 -24.29 -9.54 -15.12
N ASN A 108 -24.22 -8.42 -15.82
CA ASN A 108 -24.64 -8.19 -17.19
C ASN A 108 -23.44 -7.86 -18.08
N GLU A 109 -23.24 -8.61 -19.14
CA GLU A 109 -22.09 -8.59 -20.03
C GLU A 109 -21.74 -7.25 -20.71
N ASN A 110 -22.56 -6.19 -20.53
CA ASN A 110 -22.45 -4.93 -21.24
C ASN A 110 -22.26 -3.68 -20.37
N GLU A 111 -22.26 -3.79 -19.05
CA GLU A 111 -22.12 -2.61 -18.17
C GLU A 111 -20.77 -2.60 -17.48
N GLN A 112 -19.99 -1.57 -17.77
CA GLN A 112 -18.80 -1.21 -16.99
C GLN A 112 -19.27 -0.58 -15.67
N GLU A 113 -19.40 -1.37 -14.63
CA GLU A 113 -19.72 -0.84 -13.30
C GLU A 113 -18.42 -0.45 -12.58
N VAL A 114 -18.40 0.78 -12.10
CA VAL A 114 -17.32 1.30 -11.28
C VAL A 114 -17.79 1.26 -9.83
N TYR A 115 -17.19 0.37 -9.03
CA TYR A 115 -17.49 0.24 -7.62
C TYR A 115 -16.30 0.68 -6.77
N THR A 116 -16.64 1.32 -5.65
CA THR A 116 -15.67 1.59 -4.59
C THR A 116 -15.90 0.71 -3.37
N GLY A 117 -16.94 -0.11 -3.37
CA GLY A 117 -17.24 -0.97 -2.24
C GLY A 117 -18.00 -2.22 -2.62
N LEU A 118 -17.73 -3.27 -1.91
CA LEU A 118 -18.40 -4.55 -1.99
C LEU A 118 -18.70 -5.05 -0.59
N LEU A 119 -19.94 -5.43 -0.35
CA LEU A 119 -20.36 -6.06 0.89
C LEU A 119 -20.59 -7.55 0.65
N MET A 120 -19.99 -8.40 1.46
CA MET A 120 -20.26 -9.82 1.50
C MET A 120 -21.03 -10.15 2.77
N MET A 121 -22.15 -10.81 2.62
CA MET A 121 -22.93 -11.35 3.73
C MET A 121 -23.13 -12.86 3.51
N GLY A 122 -22.64 -13.67 4.45
CA GLY A 122 -22.71 -15.12 4.36
C GLY A 122 -21.65 -15.73 3.42
N GLU A 123 -21.89 -16.97 2.96
CA GLU A 123 -20.94 -17.74 2.14
C GLU A 123 -20.88 -17.28 0.68
N THR A 124 -21.91 -16.59 0.20
CA THR A 124 -22.01 -16.12 -1.18
C THR A 124 -21.83 -14.60 -1.21
N PRO A 125 -20.86 -14.09 -1.98
CA PRO A 125 -20.70 -12.64 -2.12
C PRO A 125 -21.93 -12.03 -2.77
N ARG A 126 -22.44 -10.96 -2.14
CA ARG A 126 -23.50 -10.14 -2.72
C ARG A 126 -22.98 -8.74 -2.96
N ARG A 127 -23.06 -8.30 -4.20
CA ARG A 127 -22.90 -6.91 -4.55
C ARG A 127 -24.15 -6.15 -4.04
N ILE A 128 -23.96 -5.21 -3.12
CA ILE A 128 -25.05 -4.35 -2.68
C ILE A 128 -25.09 -3.14 -3.60
N LYS A 129 -26.01 -3.18 -4.57
CA LYS A 129 -26.22 -2.07 -5.53
C LYS A 129 -26.62 -0.77 -4.83
N ASP A 130 -27.24 -0.85 -3.68
CA ASP A 130 -27.79 0.28 -2.93
C ASP A 130 -26.87 0.80 -1.84
N PHE A 131 -25.66 0.26 -1.72
CA PHE A 131 -24.69 0.82 -0.79
C PHE A 131 -24.32 2.23 -1.29
N PRO A 132 -24.55 3.29 -0.50
CA PRO A 132 -24.39 4.67 -0.94
C PRO A 132 -22.91 5.06 -0.98
N ILE A 133 -22.11 4.26 -1.65
CA ILE A 133 -20.80 4.72 -2.10
C ILE A 133 -21.09 5.34 -3.47
N PRO A 134 -21.24 6.64 -3.55
CA PRO A 134 -21.15 7.27 -4.81
C PRO A 134 -19.68 7.09 -5.21
N SER A 135 -19.39 6.03 -5.95
CA SER A 135 -18.22 6.14 -6.75
C SER A 135 -18.40 7.45 -7.51
N VAL A 136 -17.40 8.28 -7.54
CA VAL A 136 -17.39 9.51 -8.33
C VAL A 136 -17.85 9.23 -9.77
N LEU A 137 -18.07 7.98 -10.11
CA LEU A 137 -18.17 7.42 -11.43
C LEU A 137 -19.31 6.40 -11.60
N ARG A 138 -20.41 6.46 -10.84
CA ARG A 138 -21.60 5.67 -11.21
C ARG A 138 -22.32 6.35 -12.39
N PRO A 139 -22.24 5.83 -13.63
CA PRO A 139 -22.96 6.37 -14.76
C PRO A 139 -24.46 6.52 -14.50
N ALA A 140 -25.08 5.55 -13.82
CA ALA A 140 -26.51 5.53 -13.52
C ALA A 140 -26.99 6.63 -12.55
N VAL A 141 -26.16 7.03 -11.59
CA VAL A 141 -26.50 8.13 -10.66
C VAL A 141 -26.33 9.49 -11.37
N TRP A 142 -25.39 9.59 -12.26
CA TRP A 142 -25.10 10.80 -13.03
C TRP A 142 -26.07 11.00 -14.19
N ALA A 143 -26.52 9.91 -14.86
CA ALA A 143 -27.50 9.94 -15.94
C ALA A 143 -28.84 10.56 -15.51
N GLN A 144 -29.18 10.50 -14.22
CA GLN A 144 -30.37 11.17 -13.69
C GLN A 144 -30.22 12.69 -13.55
N GLN A 145 -29.03 13.26 -13.78
CA GLN A 145 -28.70 14.67 -13.55
C GLN A 145 -28.26 15.42 -14.77
N PHE A 146 -27.85 14.69 -15.79
CA PHE A 146 -27.49 15.27 -17.07
C PHE A 146 -28.60 14.95 -18.07
N ASP A 147 -29.21 15.96 -18.60
CA ASP A 147 -30.29 15.82 -19.58
C ASP A 147 -29.83 15.19 -20.91
N HIS A 148 -28.51 15.02 -21.09
CA HIS A 148 -27.93 14.46 -22.30
C HIS A 148 -26.78 13.50 -22.01
N GLU A 149 -26.87 12.29 -22.55
CA GLU A 149 -25.86 11.23 -22.50
C GLU A 149 -24.47 11.71 -23.00
N GLU A 150 -24.44 12.66 -23.93
CA GLU A 150 -23.21 13.22 -24.47
C GLU A 150 -22.45 14.11 -23.49
N GLU A 151 -23.15 14.87 -22.63
CA GLU A 151 -22.53 15.66 -21.55
C GLU A 151 -21.96 14.76 -20.46
N LEU A 152 -22.70 13.70 -20.10
CA LEU A 152 -22.23 12.68 -19.19
C LEU A 152 -20.95 12.01 -19.73
N ARG A 153 -20.94 11.66 -21.00
CA ARG A 153 -19.78 11.05 -21.68
C ARG A 153 -18.58 11.99 -21.73
N LYS A 154 -18.77 13.26 -22.02
CA LYS A 154 -17.74 14.30 -21.96
C LYS A 154 -17.20 14.46 -20.54
N PHE A 155 -18.08 14.41 -19.55
CA PHE A 155 -17.72 14.48 -18.15
C PHE A 155 -16.87 13.26 -17.73
N PHE A 156 -17.24 12.04 -18.11
CA PHE A 156 -16.44 10.83 -17.85
C PHE A 156 -15.08 10.85 -18.52
N ILE A 157 -15.01 11.26 -19.77
CA ILE A 157 -13.74 11.44 -20.50
C ILE A 157 -12.90 12.51 -19.79
N SER A 158 -13.52 13.57 -19.33
CA SER A 158 -12.88 14.62 -18.55
C SER A 158 -12.33 14.07 -17.23
N ILE A 159 -13.05 13.24 -16.49
CA ILE A 159 -12.58 12.61 -15.25
C ILE A 159 -11.46 11.62 -15.51
N GLN A 160 -11.58 10.75 -16.51
CA GLN A 160 -10.52 9.83 -16.92
C GLN A 160 -9.26 10.57 -17.37
N ASN A 161 -9.42 11.62 -18.13
CA ASN A 161 -8.32 12.46 -18.58
C ASN A 161 -7.74 13.31 -17.44
N GLN A 162 -8.50 13.61 -16.40
CA GLN A 162 -8.06 14.46 -15.28
C GLN A 162 -7.31 13.69 -14.20
N THR A 163 -7.46 12.38 -14.09
CA THR A 163 -6.47 11.57 -13.37
C THR A 163 -5.08 11.68 -14.04
N ILE A 164 -5.05 11.85 -15.35
CA ILE A 164 -3.86 12.19 -16.15
C ILE A 164 -3.55 13.68 -16.06
N SER A 165 -4.55 14.56 -16.02
CA SER A 165 -4.41 16.01 -16.04
C SER A 165 -4.09 16.64 -14.68
N ILE A 166 -4.26 15.95 -13.56
CA ILE A 166 -3.63 16.40 -12.30
C ILE A 166 -2.11 16.49 -12.50
N THR A 167 -1.51 15.58 -13.26
CA THR A 167 -0.10 15.64 -13.63
C THR A 167 0.20 16.79 -14.61
N ASP A 168 -0.66 17.01 -15.62
CA ASP A 168 -0.48 18.09 -16.60
C ASP A 168 -0.81 19.46 -16.03
N TRP A 169 -1.82 19.54 -15.20
CA TRP A 169 -2.17 20.71 -14.45
C TRP A 169 -1.09 21.08 -13.43
N ALA A 170 -0.54 20.09 -12.76
CA ALA A 170 0.60 20.18 -11.89
C ALA A 170 1.85 20.69 -12.64
N LYS A 171 2.09 20.24 -13.86
CA LYS A 171 3.14 20.77 -14.75
C LYS A 171 2.90 22.23 -15.11
N LYS A 172 1.68 22.61 -15.44
CA LYS A 172 1.32 24.02 -15.71
C LYS A 172 1.57 24.95 -14.53
N LEU A 173 1.34 24.48 -13.31
CA LEU A 173 1.63 25.25 -12.09
C LEU A 173 3.13 25.46 -11.86
N ILE A 174 3.96 24.47 -12.19
CA ILE A 174 5.43 24.63 -12.13
C ILE A 174 5.90 25.70 -13.13
N GLU A 175 5.29 25.75 -14.33
CA GLU A 175 5.64 26.67 -15.38
C GLU A 175 5.23 28.12 -15.08
N THR A 176 4.32 28.37 -14.14
CA THR A 176 3.79 29.70 -13.83
C THR A 176 4.47 30.42 -12.67
N GLU A 177 5.58 29.93 -12.13
CA GLU A 177 6.45 30.54 -11.09
C GLU A 177 5.76 31.07 -9.81
N GLN A 178 4.50 30.74 -9.56
CA GLN A 178 3.71 31.30 -8.45
C GLN A 178 3.51 30.31 -7.29
N VAL A 179 4.52 29.54 -6.93
CA VAL A 179 4.39 28.41 -6.01
C VAL A 179 5.36 28.56 -4.86
N ASP A 180 4.89 28.40 -3.62
CA ASP A 180 5.78 28.34 -2.49
C ASP A 180 6.77 27.15 -2.59
N GLU A 181 7.83 27.15 -1.77
CA GLU A 181 8.93 26.17 -1.91
C GLU A 181 8.50 24.70 -1.80
N MET A 182 7.36 24.42 -1.15
CA MET A 182 6.84 23.04 -1.02
C MET A 182 6.09 22.57 -2.25
N TRP A 183 5.56 23.48 -3.00
CA TRP A 183 4.63 23.19 -4.08
C TRP A 183 5.27 22.50 -5.30
N PRO A 184 6.46 22.89 -5.78
CA PRO A 184 7.14 22.17 -6.87
C PRO A 184 7.44 20.70 -6.50
N VAL A 185 7.72 20.44 -5.23
CA VAL A 185 7.96 19.10 -4.71
C VAL A 185 6.66 18.29 -4.68
N PHE A 186 5.57 18.91 -4.26
CA PHE A 186 4.24 18.31 -4.27
C PHE A 186 3.80 17.92 -5.66
N VAL A 187 3.90 18.83 -6.59
CA VAL A 187 3.45 18.64 -7.97
C VAL A 187 4.20 17.52 -8.69
N LYS A 188 5.52 17.41 -8.48
CA LYS A 188 6.30 16.27 -8.96
C LYS A 188 5.94 14.95 -8.27
N SER A 189 5.15 15.03 -7.22
CA SER A 189 4.87 13.91 -6.31
C SER A 189 3.43 13.39 -6.39
N ILE A 190 2.56 14.11 -7.08
CA ILE A 190 1.11 13.82 -7.15
C ILE A 190 0.78 12.47 -7.80
N ASP A 191 1.71 11.90 -8.54
CA ASP A 191 1.53 10.62 -9.24
C ASP A 191 1.17 9.44 -8.31
N LEU A 192 1.26 9.61 -6.98
CA LEU A 192 1.06 8.51 -6.06
C LEU A 192 0.21 8.92 -4.84
N PRO A 193 -0.94 8.27 -4.61
CA PRO A 193 -1.80 8.51 -3.44
C PRO A 193 -1.06 8.50 -2.10
N GLY A 194 -0.01 7.68 -1.98
CA GLY A 194 0.82 7.61 -0.78
C GLY A 194 1.64 8.89 -0.49
N LYS A 195 1.79 9.79 -1.46
CA LYS A 195 2.47 11.07 -1.26
C LYS A 195 1.51 12.12 -0.72
N THR A 196 0.29 12.19 -1.25
CA THR A 196 -0.75 13.09 -0.75
C THR A 196 -1.09 12.78 0.70
N MET A 197 -1.12 11.50 1.08
CA MET A 197 -1.28 11.06 2.47
C MET A 197 -0.24 11.66 3.43
N GLY A 198 1.01 11.79 3.00
CA GLY A 198 2.08 12.40 3.83
C GLY A 198 2.05 13.92 3.83
N LEU A 199 1.60 14.55 2.72
CA LEU A 199 1.55 16.00 2.58
C LEU A 199 0.40 16.66 3.32
N GLN A 200 -0.73 15.96 3.46
CA GLN A 200 -1.91 16.51 4.12
C GLN A 200 -1.60 17.04 5.53
N SER A 201 -0.65 16.43 6.24
CA SER A 201 -0.24 16.83 7.59
C SER A 201 0.47 18.19 7.66
N TYR A 202 0.93 18.72 6.55
CA TYR A 202 1.52 20.07 6.46
C TYR A 202 0.48 21.14 6.20
N GLY A 203 -0.76 20.77 5.83
CA GLY A 203 -1.86 21.69 5.55
C GLY A 203 -2.78 21.90 6.73
N ARG A 204 -3.65 22.90 6.61
CA ARG A 204 -4.75 23.16 7.53
C ARG A 204 -6.06 22.78 6.84
N VAL A 205 -6.88 22.00 7.52
CA VAL A 205 -8.20 21.62 7.02
C VAL A 205 -9.16 22.81 7.10
N ASP A 206 -9.81 23.15 6.00
CA ASP A 206 -10.97 24.03 5.99
C ASP A 206 -12.25 23.23 6.24
N ASN A 207 -12.63 23.13 7.51
CA ASN A 207 -13.83 22.40 7.92
C ASN A 207 -15.12 22.93 7.29
N LYS A 208 -15.22 24.24 7.04
CA LYS A 208 -16.41 24.84 6.41
C LYS A 208 -16.57 24.32 4.98
N THR A 209 -15.47 24.23 4.24
CA THR A 209 -15.46 23.65 2.90
C THR A 209 -15.79 22.16 2.93
N VAL A 210 -15.21 21.40 3.87
CA VAL A 210 -15.55 19.97 4.03
C VAL A 210 -17.03 19.78 4.33
N ASP A 211 -17.58 20.53 5.29
CA ASP A 211 -19.01 20.45 5.66
C ASP A 211 -19.93 20.84 4.49
N ARG A 212 -19.57 21.86 3.73
CA ARG A 212 -20.30 22.27 2.52
C ARG A 212 -20.30 21.16 1.47
N TRP A 213 -19.17 20.52 1.21
CA TRP A 213 -19.07 19.40 0.28
C TRP A 213 -19.91 18.20 0.76
N LEU A 214 -19.81 17.82 2.03
CA LEU A 214 -20.56 16.70 2.60
C LEU A 214 -22.09 16.89 2.57
N ASN A 215 -22.55 18.14 2.62
CA ASN A 215 -23.97 18.50 2.58
C ASN A 215 -24.47 18.83 1.16
N SER A 216 -23.57 18.79 0.15
CA SER A 216 -23.97 18.90 -1.23
C SER A 216 -24.83 17.71 -1.67
N PRO A 217 -25.77 17.86 -2.61
CA PRO A 217 -26.46 16.74 -3.24
C PRO A 217 -25.50 15.74 -3.88
N PHE A 218 -24.30 16.20 -4.27
CA PHE A 218 -23.25 15.42 -4.92
C PHE A 218 -21.89 15.70 -4.28
N PRO A 219 -21.66 15.22 -3.05
CA PRO A 219 -20.50 15.61 -2.26
C PRO A 219 -19.17 15.46 -2.99
N ARG A 220 -18.93 14.30 -3.59
CA ARG A 220 -17.67 13.99 -4.26
C ARG A 220 -17.47 14.80 -5.55
N TYR A 221 -18.56 15.02 -6.30
CA TYR A 221 -18.51 15.84 -7.49
C TYR A 221 -18.22 17.31 -7.16
N THR A 222 -18.89 17.84 -6.16
CA THR A 222 -18.66 19.23 -5.72
C THR A 222 -17.23 19.43 -5.27
N ALA A 223 -16.69 18.54 -4.44
CA ALA A 223 -15.29 18.58 -4.02
C ALA A 223 -14.34 18.48 -5.22
N PHE A 224 -14.63 17.57 -6.15
CA PHE A 224 -13.83 17.39 -7.36
C PHE A 224 -13.83 18.65 -8.24
N CYS A 225 -14.99 19.23 -8.53
CA CYS A 225 -15.09 20.42 -9.36
C CYS A 225 -14.36 21.60 -8.73
N GLU A 226 -14.54 21.83 -7.44
CA GLU A 226 -13.90 22.95 -6.74
C GLU A 226 -12.38 22.78 -6.64
N THR A 227 -11.89 21.57 -6.37
CA THR A 227 -10.43 21.32 -6.35
C THR A 227 -9.77 21.42 -7.70
N ASN A 228 -10.52 21.21 -8.78
CA ASN A 228 -10.00 21.41 -10.14
C ASN A 228 -10.01 22.87 -10.61
N VAL A 229 -10.92 23.67 -10.09
CA VAL A 229 -11.04 25.09 -10.44
C VAL A 229 -10.13 25.96 -9.59
N THR A 230 -9.94 25.57 -8.34
CA THR A 230 -9.07 26.27 -7.41
C THR A 230 -7.64 25.76 -7.50
N ARG A 231 -6.70 26.66 -7.30
CA ARG A 231 -5.27 26.33 -7.23
C ARG A 231 -5.03 25.48 -5.97
N PRO A 232 -4.71 24.17 -6.07
CA PRO A 232 -4.47 23.39 -4.88
C PRO A 232 -3.15 23.78 -4.27
N ASP A 233 -3.22 24.14 -3.03
CA ASP A 233 -2.10 24.27 -2.12
C ASP A 233 -2.13 23.10 -1.11
N VAL A 234 -1.20 23.11 -0.19
CA VAL A 234 -1.12 22.08 0.84
C VAL A 234 -2.37 22.08 1.75
N HIS A 235 -3.03 23.23 1.92
CA HIS A 235 -4.27 23.34 2.71
C HIS A 235 -5.45 22.68 1.98
N MET A 236 -5.52 22.85 0.66
CA MET A 236 -6.52 22.16 -0.16
C MET A 236 -6.31 20.64 -0.14
N VAL A 237 -5.05 20.17 -0.15
CA VAL A 237 -4.74 18.74 -0.01
C VAL A 237 -5.22 18.20 1.34
N ALA A 238 -4.97 18.92 2.43
CA ALA A 238 -5.45 18.55 3.76
C ALA A 238 -6.99 18.54 3.83
N THR A 239 -7.63 19.54 3.24
CA THR A 239 -9.09 19.67 3.18
C THR A 239 -9.72 18.53 2.39
N LEU A 240 -9.17 18.21 1.22
CA LEU A 240 -9.63 17.09 0.39
C LEU A 240 -9.43 15.73 1.09
N HIS A 241 -8.28 15.54 1.75
CA HIS A 241 -8.03 14.32 2.49
C HIS A 241 -9.02 14.13 3.64
N SER A 242 -9.28 15.18 4.43
CA SER A 242 -10.28 15.17 5.50
C SER A 242 -11.70 14.92 4.97
N PHE A 243 -12.04 15.47 3.81
CA PHE A 243 -13.30 15.14 3.14
C PHE A 243 -13.39 13.64 2.82
N CYS A 244 -12.34 13.04 2.24
CA CYS A 244 -12.30 11.60 1.95
C CYS A 244 -12.46 10.75 3.21
N GLU A 245 -11.80 11.11 4.31
CA GLU A 245 -11.96 10.44 5.61
C GLU A 245 -13.43 10.42 6.06
N ARG A 246 -14.06 11.60 6.07
CA ARG A 246 -15.45 11.74 6.51
C ARG A 246 -16.47 11.04 5.58
N VAL A 247 -16.22 11.05 4.28
CA VAL A 247 -17.05 10.28 3.33
C VAL A 247 -16.95 8.79 3.64
N LEU A 248 -15.72 8.27 3.80
CA LEU A 248 -15.52 6.85 4.09
C LEU A 248 -16.12 6.44 5.45
N GLN A 249 -16.02 7.29 6.47
CA GLN A 249 -16.70 7.05 7.76
C GLN A 249 -18.21 6.94 7.63
N LYS A 250 -18.85 7.73 6.75
CA LYS A 250 -20.29 7.63 6.47
C LYS A 250 -20.65 6.39 5.66
N ASP A 251 -19.78 5.96 4.78
CA ASP A 251 -20.00 4.87 3.85
C ASP A 251 -19.68 3.49 4.45
N VAL A 252 -18.94 3.45 5.57
CA VAL A 252 -18.59 2.18 6.25
C VAL A 252 -19.88 1.46 6.68
N PRO A 253 -19.97 0.14 6.43
CA PRO A 253 -21.09 -0.66 6.90
C PRO A 253 -21.29 -0.52 8.42
N PRO A 254 -22.52 -0.61 8.92
CA PRO A 254 -22.81 -0.48 10.34
C PRO A 254 -22.34 -1.70 11.17
N MET A 255 -21.19 -2.23 10.83
CA MET A 255 -20.53 -3.35 11.51
C MET A 255 -19.13 -2.93 11.94
N HIS A 256 -18.81 -3.19 13.20
CA HIS A 256 -17.56 -2.73 13.79
C HIS A 256 -16.31 -3.49 13.28
N ASP A 257 -16.45 -4.76 12.88
CA ASP A 257 -15.37 -5.65 12.46
C ASP A 257 -15.59 -6.11 11.03
N PHE A 258 -14.70 -5.75 10.11
CA PHE A 258 -14.84 -6.05 8.70
C PHE A 258 -13.47 -6.20 8.00
N GLY A 259 -13.43 -6.98 6.93
CA GLY A 259 -12.30 -7.04 6.02
C GLY A 259 -12.21 -5.77 5.18
N TYR A 260 -11.03 -5.17 5.08
CA TYR A 260 -10.83 -3.92 4.35
C TYR A 260 -9.70 -4.05 3.34
N SER A 261 -10.02 -3.82 2.07
CA SER A 261 -9.09 -3.99 0.94
C SER A 261 -9.32 -2.95 -0.16
N GLY A 262 -8.52 -3.04 -1.23
CA GLY A 262 -8.40 -2.04 -2.27
C GLY A 262 -7.23 -1.08 -2.03
N GLY A 263 -6.84 -0.30 -3.03
CA GLY A 263 -5.70 0.61 -2.95
C GLY A 263 -5.79 1.61 -1.79
N VAL A 264 -7.01 2.08 -1.46
CA VAL A 264 -7.24 3.04 -0.36
C VAL A 264 -7.01 2.41 1.01
N ALA A 265 -7.14 1.09 1.17
CA ALA A 265 -6.83 0.40 2.43
C ALA A 265 -5.35 0.53 2.86
N GLN A 266 -4.47 0.94 1.94
CA GLN A 266 -3.07 1.28 2.27
C GLN A 266 -2.89 2.69 2.86
N ASN A 267 -3.96 3.49 2.98
CA ASN A 267 -3.92 4.82 3.56
C ASN A 267 -4.06 4.74 5.10
N VAL A 268 -2.93 4.84 5.77
CA VAL A 268 -2.83 4.69 7.24
C VAL A 268 -3.54 5.78 8.03
N VAL A 269 -3.74 6.97 7.44
CA VAL A 269 -4.46 8.08 8.06
C VAL A 269 -5.98 7.80 8.03
N ILE A 270 -6.49 7.34 6.89
CA ILE A 270 -7.89 6.90 6.78
C ILE A 270 -8.15 5.71 7.70
N ASN A 271 -7.25 4.72 7.75
CA ASN A 271 -7.40 3.57 8.64
C ASN A 271 -7.47 4.00 10.11
N ARG A 272 -6.66 5.00 10.50
CA ARG A 272 -6.74 5.60 11.83
C ARG A 272 -8.06 6.34 12.06
N SER A 273 -8.53 7.11 11.12
CA SER A 273 -9.80 7.85 11.26
C SER A 273 -11.00 6.90 11.39
N LEU A 274 -10.98 5.76 10.72
CA LEU A 274 -11.98 4.70 10.89
C LEU A 274 -11.92 4.09 12.29
N LEU A 275 -10.71 3.81 12.80
CA LEU A 275 -10.53 3.29 14.16
C LEU A 275 -11.03 4.28 15.21
N ASP A 276 -10.70 5.57 15.07
CA ASP A 276 -11.14 6.64 15.98
C ASP A 276 -12.67 6.82 15.95
N ALA A 277 -13.32 6.51 14.83
CA ALA A 277 -14.77 6.47 14.71
C ALA A 277 -15.43 5.19 15.31
N GLY A 278 -14.63 4.30 15.90
CA GLY A 278 -15.09 3.07 16.56
C GLY A 278 -15.17 1.84 15.66
N TYR A 279 -14.68 1.92 14.43
CA TYR A 279 -14.62 0.77 13.52
C TYR A 279 -13.33 -0.03 13.71
N LYS A 280 -13.34 -1.29 13.26
CA LYS A 280 -12.16 -2.18 13.28
C LYS A 280 -11.88 -2.67 11.85
N PRO A 281 -11.23 -1.84 11.02
CA PRO A 281 -10.83 -2.27 9.68
C PRO A 281 -9.70 -3.29 9.78
N ASN A 282 -9.90 -4.49 9.26
CA ASN A 282 -8.86 -5.51 9.17
C ASN A 282 -8.16 -5.38 7.82
N VAL A 283 -6.99 -4.78 7.86
CA VAL A 283 -6.15 -4.56 6.69
C VAL A 283 -4.92 -5.46 6.78
N TYR A 284 -4.54 -6.05 5.66
CA TYR A 284 -3.36 -6.91 5.55
C TYR A 284 -2.37 -6.35 4.52
N PRO A 285 -1.10 -6.76 4.55
CA PRO A 285 -0.04 -6.14 3.74
C PRO A 285 -0.31 -6.10 2.24
N TRP A 286 -1.00 -7.11 1.72
CA TRP A 286 -1.34 -7.25 0.31
C TRP A 286 -2.78 -6.82 -0.03
N ALA A 287 -3.41 -6.00 0.78
CA ALA A 287 -4.79 -5.53 0.58
C ALA A 287 -4.98 -4.58 -0.64
N TYR A 288 -4.03 -4.48 -1.54
CA TYR A 288 -4.04 -3.69 -2.79
C TYR A 288 -3.93 -4.63 -4.00
N ASP A 289 -3.88 -4.11 -5.23
CA ASP A 289 -3.87 -4.89 -6.48
C ASP A 289 -2.86 -6.03 -6.51
N GLY A 290 -1.69 -5.84 -5.89
CA GLY A 290 -0.71 -6.92 -5.73
C GLY A 290 -1.24 -8.16 -5.02
N GLY A 291 -2.32 -8.04 -4.26
CA GLY A 291 -2.98 -9.17 -3.59
C GLY A 291 -4.08 -9.85 -4.41
N CYS A 292 -4.43 -9.34 -5.59
CA CYS A 292 -5.51 -9.94 -6.41
C CYS A 292 -5.20 -11.38 -6.84
N SER A 293 -3.93 -11.72 -7.05
CA SER A 293 -3.54 -13.12 -7.31
C SER A 293 -3.73 -14.02 -6.09
N ILE A 294 -3.46 -13.50 -4.89
CA ILE A 294 -3.74 -14.20 -3.63
C ILE A 294 -5.26 -14.41 -3.50
N GLY A 295 -6.06 -13.39 -3.85
CA GLY A 295 -7.51 -13.50 -3.85
C GLY A 295 -8.02 -14.56 -4.82
N ALA A 296 -7.50 -14.59 -6.03
CA ALA A 296 -7.82 -15.60 -7.02
C ALA A 296 -7.42 -17.01 -6.54
N LEU A 297 -6.25 -17.15 -5.91
CA LEU A 297 -5.85 -18.43 -5.32
C LEU A 297 -6.76 -18.83 -4.15
N ASN A 298 -7.09 -17.89 -3.23
CA ASN A 298 -7.97 -18.16 -2.09
C ASN A 298 -9.37 -18.63 -2.55
N TYR A 299 -9.88 -18.14 -3.67
CA TYR A 299 -11.10 -18.66 -4.29
C TYR A 299 -10.99 -20.16 -4.60
N LEU A 300 -9.85 -20.60 -5.17
CA LEU A 300 -9.62 -22.02 -5.43
C LEU A 300 -9.40 -22.80 -4.15
N LEU A 301 -8.64 -22.27 -3.19
CA LEU A 301 -8.43 -22.92 -1.89
C LEU A 301 -9.76 -23.22 -1.20
N ASP A 302 -10.66 -22.23 -1.16
CA ASP A 302 -12.00 -22.41 -0.61
C ASP A 302 -12.80 -23.48 -1.38
N LYS A 303 -12.74 -23.47 -2.71
CA LYS A 303 -13.42 -24.43 -3.58
C LYS A 303 -12.95 -25.86 -3.34
N TYR A 304 -11.68 -26.04 -3.01
CA TYR A 304 -11.07 -27.35 -2.75
C TYR A 304 -10.94 -27.69 -1.27
N ASN A 305 -11.55 -26.88 -0.38
CA ASN A 305 -11.49 -27.03 1.09
C ASN A 305 -10.06 -27.07 1.64
N ILE A 306 -9.19 -26.22 1.12
CA ILE A 306 -7.84 -26.01 1.62
C ILE A 306 -7.82 -24.71 2.43
N GLU A 307 -7.15 -24.71 3.57
CA GLU A 307 -7.03 -23.51 4.43
C GLU A 307 -6.28 -22.40 3.71
N ARG A 308 -6.75 -21.15 3.88
CA ARG A 308 -6.08 -19.96 3.37
C ARG A 308 -4.79 -19.71 4.13
N TYR A 309 -3.79 -19.23 3.42
CA TYR A 309 -2.48 -18.93 3.97
C TYR A 309 -2.39 -17.46 4.41
N SER A 310 -1.72 -17.20 5.55
CA SER A 310 -1.58 -15.85 6.13
C SER A 310 -0.17 -15.29 6.07
N ASP A 311 0.86 -16.14 5.91
CA ASP A 311 2.26 -15.76 6.10
C ASP A 311 2.99 -15.58 4.77
N TRP A 312 2.31 -14.93 3.83
CA TRP A 312 2.82 -14.68 2.49
C TRP A 312 4.15 -13.93 2.50
N VAL A 313 5.10 -14.46 1.74
CA VAL A 313 6.40 -13.85 1.45
C VAL A 313 6.61 -13.76 -0.05
N GLN A 314 7.45 -12.80 -0.48
CA GLN A 314 7.88 -12.67 -1.86
C GLN A 314 8.85 -13.81 -2.21
N ASP A 315 8.64 -14.47 -3.35
CA ASP A 315 9.62 -15.37 -3.93
C ASP A 315 10.70 -14.51 -4.62
N ASP A 316 11.75 -14.21 -3.87
CA ASP A 316 12.88 -13.38 -4.28
C ASP A 316 14.21 -13.99 -3.78
N GLN A 317 15.33 -13.33 -4.10
CA GLN A 317 16.62 -13.81 -3.67
C GLN A 317 16.79 -13.69 -2.16
N THR A 318 17.06 -14.80 -1.50
CA THR A 318 17.36 -14.86 -0.06
C THR A 318 18.87 -14.94 0.17
N PRO A 319 19.38 -14.43 1.31
CA PRO A 319 20.74 -14.71 1.71
C PRO A 319 20.92 -16.19 2.11
N ASP A 320 22.14 -16.69 1.95
CA ASP A 320 22.45 -18.11 2.24
C ASP A 320 22.50 -18.42 3.75
N THR A 321 22.66 -17.40 4.59
CA THR A 321 22.82 -17.50 6.03
C THR A 321 21.97 -16.50 6.77
N GLU A 322 21.61 -16.80 8.01
CA GLU A 322 21.03 -15.84 8.95
C GLU A 322 22.12 -15.09 9.73
N PRO A 323 21.87 -13.87 10.20
CA PRO A 323 22.85 -13.08 10.93
C PRO A 323 23.11 -13.69 12.30
N SER A 324 24.39 -13.86 12.62
CA SER A 324 24.85 -14.29 13.95
C SER A 324 24.61 -13.18 15.00
N THR A 325 24.61 -13.55 16.26
CA THR A 325 24.56 -12.59 17.38
C THR A 325 25.66 -11.52 17.29
N ARG A 326 26.85 -11.89 16.79
CA ARG A 326 27.95 -10.95 16.56
C ARG A 326 27.61 -9.92 15.50
N THR A 327 27.03 -10.36 14.39
CA THR A 327 26.62 -9.52 13.29
C THR A 327 25.48 -8.57 13.70
N ILE A 328 24.48 -9.10 14.43
CA ILE A 328 23.38 -8.30 14.99
C ILE A 328 23.92 -7.17 15.89
N LYS A 329 24.86 -7.47 16.82
CA LYS A 329 25.50 -6.46 17.67
C LYS A 329 26.23 -5.40 16.86
N LYS A 330 26.98 -5.82 15.83
CA LYS A 330 27.70 -4.88 14.96
C LYS A 330 26.75 -3.96 14.21
N VAL A 331 25.62 -4.48 13.71
CA VAL A 331 24.58 -3.67 13.06
C VAL A 331 23.96 -2.68 14.05
N ALA A 332 23.65 -3.11 15.26
CA ALA A 332 23.14 -2.23 16.33
C ALA A 332 24.14 -1.09 16.66
N GLU A 333 25.44 -1.37 16.75
CA GLU A 333 26.47 -0.36 16.93
C GLU A 333 26.51 0.66 15.79
N LEU A 334 26.41 0.20 14.54
CA LEU A 334 26.36 1.09 13.36
C LEU A 334 25.14 2.03 13.44
N ILE A 335 23.96 1.49 13.76
CA ILE A 335 22.72 2.28 13.91
C ILE A 335 22.87 3.30 15.05
N ALA A 336 23.35 2.88 16.23
CA ALA A 336 23.59 3.75 17.38
C ALA A 336 24.56 4.89 17.05
N ASN A 337 25.57 4.62 16.22
CA ASN A 337 26.54 5.59 15.71
C ASN A 337 26.05 6.41 14.52
N ASN A 338 24.73 6.44 14.27
CA ASN A 338 24.09 7.22 13.20
C ASN A 338 24.57 6.86 11.79
N LYS A 339 24.86 5.58 11.53
CA LYS A 339 25.09 5.05 10.21
C LYS A 339 23.77 4.63 9.56
N VAL A 340 23.63 4.88 8.27
CA VAL A 340 22.47 4.41 7.48
C VAL A 340 22.76 2.98 7.06
N VAL A 341 22.01 2.03 7.61
CA VAL A 341 22.27 0.60 7.44
C VAL A 341 21.18 -0.06 6.63
N GLY A 342 21.57 -0.76 5.56
CA GLY A 342 20.71 -1.69 4.85
C GLY A 342 20.58 -3.00 5.62
N TRP A 343 19.38 -3.55 5.67
CA TRP A 343 19.06 -4.82 6.31
C TRP A 343 18.32 -5.72 5.33
N TYR A 344 19.00 -6.76 4.87
CA TYR A 344 18.51 -7.70 3.86
C TYR A 344 18.56 -9.12 4.43
N GLN A 345 17.39 -9.64 4.87
CA GLN A 345 17.25 -10.90 5.56
C GLN A 345 16.07 -11.71 5.02
N GLY A 346 16.17 -13.03 5.03
CA GLY A 346 15.10 -13.94 4.61
C GLY A 346 14.45 -13.56 3.27
N ASN A 347 13.18 -13.91 3.10
CA ASN A 347 12.36 -13.51 1.95
C ASN A 347 11.82 -12.08 2.11
N GLY A 348 11.62 -11.40 0.99
CA GLY A 348 11.06 -10.05 0.97
C GLY A 348 9.57 -10.02 1.37
N GLU A 349 9.14 -8.87 1.85
CA GLU A 349 7.75 -8.59 2.19
C GLU A 349 6.85 -8.55 0.94
N VAL A 350 5.65 -9.12 1.02
CA VAL A 350 4.67 -9.10 -0.09
C VAL A 350 4.12 -7.72 -0.36
N GLY A 351 3.85 -6.95 0.70
CA GLY A 351 3.27 -5.62 0.63
C GLY A 351 4.25 -4.50 0.22
N PRO A 352 3.78 -3.26 0.15
CA PRO A 352 4.60 -2.10 -0.21
C PRO A 352 5.42 -1.55 0.97
N ARG A 353 5.34 -2.17 2.14
CA ARG A 353 6.02 -1.73 3.37
C ARG A 353 7.21 -2.63 3.67
N ALA A 354 8.33 -2.04 4.06
CA ALA A 354 9.45 -2.78 4.63
C ALA A 354 9.15 -3.10 6.09
N LEU A 355 9.25 -4.37 6.45
CA LEU A 355 8.86 -4.90 7.76
C LEU A 355 10.01 -5.67 8.43
N GLY A 356 11.25 -5.35 8.08
CA GLY A 356 12.43 -5.95 8.69
C GLY A 356 13.14 -7.00 7.84
N ASN A 357 12.74 -7.19 6.56
CA ASN A 357 13.43 -8.09 5.65
C ASN A 357 14.18 -7.33 4.54
N ARG A 358 13.58 -6.26 4.01
CA ARG A 358 14.18 -5.40 2.98
C ARG A 358 14.10 -3.95 3.45
N SER A 359 14.91 -3.61 4.45
CA SER A 359 14.81 -2.35 5.19
C SER A 359 16.07 -1.50 5.10
N ILE A 360 15.90 -0.18 5.16
CA ILE A 360 16.95 0.77 5.55
C ILE A 360 16.62 1.18 6.99
N LEU A 361 17.59 0.99 7.88
CA LEU A 361 17.48 1.24 9.31
C LEU A 361 18.36 2.42 9.71
N PHE A 362 17.91 3.18 10.71
CA PHE A 362 18.64 4.30 11.24
C PHE A 362 18.25 4.60 12.70
N ASN A 363 19.07 5.40 13.39
CA ASN A 363 18.84 5.81 14.76
C ASN A 363 17.58 6.69 14.88
N PRO A 364 16.54 6.28 15.63
CA PRO A 364 15.28 7.02 15.77
C PRO A 364 15.42 8.30 16.60
N THR A 365 16.47 8.42 17.44
CA THR A 365 16.69 9.58 18.32
C THR A 365 17.40 10.74 17.62
N ASN A 366 17.95 10.51 16.42
CA ASN A 366 18.68 11.54 15.67
C ASN A 366 17.73 12.56 15.05
N LYS A 367 17.83 13.82 15.46
CA LYS A 367 16.99 14.92 14.95
C LYS A 367 17.20 15.26 13.47
N HIS A 368 18.33 14.88 12.89
CA HIS A 368 18.65 15.09 11.46
C HIS A 368 18.36 13.87 10.58
N ALA A 369 17.82 12.79 11.14
CA ALA A 369 17.58 11.53 10.45
C ALA A 369 16.77 11.70 9.14
N LYS A 370 15.72 12.53 9.15
CA LYS A 370 14.89 12.78 7.95
C LYS A 370 15.69 13.34 6.79
N GLN A 371 16.60 14.26 7.06
CA GLN A 371 17.47 14.84 6.04
C GLN A 371 18.50 13.82 5.54
N ILE A 372 19.13 13.09 6.45
CA ILE A 372 20.16 12.09 6.14
C ILE A 372 19.56 10.97 5.28
N VAL A 373 18.51 10.31 5.77
CA VAL A 373 17.96 9.13 5.09
C VAL A 373 17.21 9.50 3.81
N ASN A 374 16.51 10.66 3.74
CA ASN A 374 15.89 11.11 2.48
C ASN A 374 16.93 11.46 1.41
N ARG A 375 18.11 11.98 1.79
CA ARG A 375 19.23 12.21 0.85
C ARG A 375 19.73 10.89 0.27
N VAL A 376 19.98 9.88 1.10
CA VAL A 376 20.39 8.54 0.66
C VAL A 376 19.37 7.92 -0.30
N LYS A 377 18.08 8.04 0.04
CA LYS A 377 16.99 7.53 -0.80
C LYS A 377 16.70 8.39 -2.04
N GLN A 378 17.36 9.54 -2.21
CA GLN A 378 17.13 10.49 -3.31
C GLN A 378 15.66 10.90 -3.44
N ARG A 379 14.97 11.09 -2.31
CA ARG A 379 13.55 11.44 -2.29
C ARG A 379 13.27 12.76 -1.61
N GLU A 380 12.04 13.20 -1.69
CA GLU A 380 11.57 14.48 -1.18
C GLU A 380 11.81 14.60 0.34
N TRP A 381 12.35 15.72 0.80
CA TRP A 381 12.77 15.98 2.18
C TRP A 381 11.63 15.91 3.22
N TRP A 382 10.41 16.22 2.81
CA TRP A 382 9.23 16.27 3.68
C TRP A 382 8.64 14.88 3.99
N ARG A 383 9.04 13.83 3.26
CA ARG A 383 8.46 12.50 3.46
C ARG A 383 8.80 11.92 4.82
N PRO A 384 7.77 11.42 5.56
CA PRO A 384 7.98 10.80 6.86
C PRO A 384 8.60 9.40 6.73
N PHE A 385 9.11 8.93 7.86
CA PHE A 385 9.58 7.56 8.04
C PHE A 385 8.71 6.80 9.04
N GLY A 386 8.69 5.47 8.93
CA GLY A 386 8.12 4.60 9.92
C GLY A 386 9.14 4.20 10.99
N ALA A 387 8.66 3.56 12.04
CA ALA A 387 9.45 2.92 13.07
C ALA A 387 9.21 1.42 13.09
N SER A 388 10.20 0.64 13.52
CA SER A 388 9.98 -0.72 14.02
C SER A 388 10.38 -0.76 15.48
N VAL A 389 9.45 -1.20 16.34
CA VAL A 389 9.57 -1.19 17.80
C VAL A 389 9.25 -2.58 18.36
N LYS A 390 9.86 -2.97 19.45
CA LYS A 390 9.52 -4.22 20.18
C LYS A 390 8.05 -4.16 20.61
N GLU A 391 7.26 -5.21 20.30
CA GLU A 391 5.80 -5.21 20.51
C GLU A 391 5.42 -5.06 21.98
N ASP A 392 6.14 -5.73 22.87
CA ASP A 392 5.93 -5.67 24.33
C ASP A 392 6.13 -4.27 24.91
N GLN A 393 6.91 -3.41 24.26
CA GLN A 393 7.22 -2.05 24.72
C GLN A 393 6.54 -0.95 23.90
N ALA A 394 5.83 -1.27 22.83
CA ALA A 394 5.25 -0.29 21.92
C ALA A 394 4.30 0.70 22.61
N HIS A 395 3.57 0.26 23.65
CA HIS A 395 2.64 1.07 24.43
C HIS A 395 3.28 2.28 25.14
N ARG A 396 4.61 2.27 25.35
CA ARG A 396 5.36 3.39 25.91
C ARG A 396 5.53 4.54 24.94
N PHE A 397 5.46 4.27 23.65
CA PHE A 397 5.80 5.18 22.55
C PHE A 397 4.62 5.57 21.68
N PHE A 398 3.61 4.69 21.59
CA PHE A 398 2.50 4.83 20.66
C PHE A 398 1.16 4.51 21.32
N ASP A 399 0.11 5.23 20.95
CA ASP A 399 -1.25 5.00 21.45
C ASP A 399 -1.94 3.76 20.83
N ILE A 400 -1.39 3.21 19.73
CA ILE A 400 -1.77 1.92 19.18
C ILE A 400 -0.70 0.89 19.57
N PRO A 401 -0.97 -0.02 20.51
CA PRO A 401 0.06 -0.91 21.04
C PRO A 401 0.45 -2.07 20.12
N VAL A 402 -0.40 -2.41 19.13
CA VAL A 402 -0.12 -3.48 18.16
C VAL A 402 -0.38 -3.01 16.74
N SER A 403 0.66 -3.02 15.91
CA SER A 403 0.64 -2.60 14.51
C SER A 403 1.71 -3.35 13.71
N ARG A 404 1.51 -4.64 13.44
CA ARG A 404 2.54 -5.52 12.86
C ARG A 404 2.93 -5.19 11.42
N HIS A 405 2.09 -4.42 10.68
CA HIS A 405 2.26 -4.27 9.23
C HIS A 405 2.35 -2.80 8.74
N MET A 406 2.51 -1.84 9.64
CA MET A 406 2.55 -0.41 9.28
C MET A 406 1.31 0.06 8.49
N LEU A 407 0.13 -0.45 8.82
CA LEU A 407 -1.13 -0.16 8.12
C LEU A 407 -2.05 0.79 8.88
N ILE A 408 -1.61 1.29 10.02
CA ILE A 408 -2.32 2.30 10.82
C ILE A 408 -1.37 3.38 11.29
N ASN A 409 -1.88 4.59 11.45
CA ASN A 409 -1.14 5.72 12.03
C ASN A 409 -1.41 5.81 13.53
N SER A 410 -0.40 6.19 14.31
CA SER A 410 -0.47 6.26 15.77
C SER A 410 0.02 7.60 16.27
N ASN A 411 -0.57 8.11 17.35
CA ASN A 411 -0.02 9.26 18.04
C ASN A 411 1.27 8.84 18.76
N VAL A 412 2.28 9.70 18.69
CA VAL A 412 3.55 9.51 19.41
C VAL A 412 3.41 10.04 20.82
N LEU A 413 3.69 9.19 21.80
CA LEU A 413 3.60 9.50 23.23
C LEU A 413 4.94 9.93 23.83
N TYR A 414 6.06 9.73 23.12
CA TYR A 414 7.41 9.97 23.61
C TYR A 414 8.19 10.90 22.67
N SER A 415 8.67 12.02 23.18
CA SER A 415 9.33 13.07 22.39
C SER A 415 10.77 12.73 21.94
N GLY A 416 11.38 11.68 22.50
CA GLY A 416 12.77 11.29 22.23
C GLY A 416 13.04 10.59 20.89
N ILE A 417 12.04 10.50 20.00
CA ILE A 417 12.14 9.79 18.71
C ILE A 417 11.80 10.69 17.50
N PRO A 418 12.49 11.84 17.35
CA PRO A 418 12.16 12.84 16.33
C PRO A 418 12.31 12.34 14.90
N ALA A 419 13.14 11.32 14.68
CA ALA A 419 13.36 10.74 13.35
C ALA A 419 12.11 10.11 12.73
N VAL A 420 11.24 9.54 13.57
CA VAL A 420 10.05 8.81 13.17
C VAL A 420 8.74 9.54 13.51
N THR A 421 8.82 10.65 14.26
CA THR A 421 7.67 11.51 14.53
C THR A 421 7.41 12.45 13.36
N HIS A 422 6.21 12.36 12.77
CA HIS A 422 5.81 13.25 11.69
C HIS A 422 5.42 14.64 12.23
N VAL A 423 5.19 15.62 11.34
CA VAL A 423 4.89 17.02 11.72
C VAL A 423 3.58 17.19 12.48
N ASP A 424 2.65 16.25 12.33
CA ASP A 424 1.37 16.18 13.05
C ASP A 424 1.45 15.40 14.37
N GLY A 425 2.65 15.02 14.81
CA GLY A 425 2.84 14.24 16.03
C GLY A 425 2.55 12.74 15.89
N THR A 426 2.35 12.24 14.66
CA THR A 426 2.02 10.84 14.40
C THR A 426 3.22 10.04 13.90
N CYS A 427 3.08 8.71 13.94
CA CYS A 427 4.03 7.76 13.35
C CYS A 427 3.30 6.56 12.76
N ARG A 428 3.78 6.08 11.63
CA ARG A 428 3.40 4.77 11.08
C ARG A 428 4.41 3.74 11.56
N HIS A 429 4.12 3.10 12.68
CA HIS A 429 5.03 2.13 13.27
C HIS A 429 4.67 0.67 12.94
N GLN A 430 5.67 -0.19 13.05
CA GLN A 430 5.57 -1.63 13.08
C GLN A 430 5.89 -2.11 14.49
N THR A 431 5.04 -2.97 15.05
CA THR A 431 5.39 -3.74 16.24
C THR A 431 6.03 -5.06 15.81
N VAL A 432 7.16 -5.40 16.41
CA VAL A 432 7.93 -6.61 16.14
C VAL A 432 7.76 -7.55 17.33
N PRO A 433 7.05 -8.67 17.17
CA PRO A 433 6.87 -9.63 18.25
C PRO A 433 8.14 -10.47 18.46
N GLU A 434 8.29 -11.06 19.63
CA GLU A 434 9.46 -11.87 20.01
C GLU A 434 9.65 -13.08 19.09
N GLU A 435 8.57 -13.63 18.53
CA GLU A 435 8.61 -14.74 17.56
C GLU A 435 9.40 -14.39 16.29
N ASN A 436 9.49 -13.11 15.93
CA ASN A 436 10.41 -12.63 14.91
C ASN A 436 11.81 -12.43 15.50
N SER A 437 12.42 -13.51 15.91
CA SER A 437 13.60 -13.56 16.78
C SER A 437 14.82 -12.78 16.23
N ILE A 438 15.08 -12.82 14.94
CA ILE A 438 16.23 -12.12 14.31
C ILE A 438 16.05 -10.60 14.39
N TYR A 439 14.89 -10.10 13.96
CA TYR A 439 14.65 -8.66 13.95
C TYR A 439 14.39 -8.10 15.33
N TYR A 440 13.71 -8.89 16.20
CA TYR A 440 13.51 -8.53 17.60
C TYR A 440 14.85 -8.43 18.36
N ASN A 441 15.77 -9.39 18.16
CA ASN A 441 17.11 -9.36 18.76
C ASN A 441 17.93 -8.14 18.30
N LEU A 442 17.76 -7.69 17.06
CA LEU A 442 18.39 -6.43 16.61
C LEU A 442 17.84 -5.23 17.40
N LEU A 443 16.53 -5.15 17.58
CA LEU A 443 15.92 -4.08 18.39
C LEU A 443 16.38 -4.13 19.84
N ASP A 444 16.56 -5.32 20.40
CA ASP A 444 17.07 -5.55 21.76
C ASP A 444 18.52 -5.04 21.91
N GLU A 445 19.40 -5.35 20.94
CA GLU A 445 20.77 -4.84 20.95
C GLU A 445 20.82 -3.30 20.71
N VAL A 446 19.92 -2.75 19.91
CA VAL A 446 19.80 -1.29 19.73
C VAL A 446 19.35 -0.63 21.04
N GLU A 447 18.37 -1.18 21.75
CA GLU A 447 17.88 -0.68 23.04
C GLU A 447 19.01 -0.54 24.06
N LYS A 448 19.92 -1.54 24.14
CA LYS A 448 21.07 -1.52 25.06
C LYS A 448 22.03 -0.35 24.80
N LEU A 449 22.04 0.20 23.57
CA LEU A 449 22.98 1.24 23.15
C LEU A 449 22.37 2.67 23.21
N ILE A 450 21.07 2.80 22.98
CA ILE A 450 20.41 4.13 22.86
C ILE A 450 19.20 4.28 23.79
N ASP A 451 18.91 3.29 24.64
CA ASP A 451 17.79 3.27 25.59
C ASP A 451 16.40 3.43 24.95
N VAL A 452 16.28 3.03 23.66
CA VAL A 452 15.05 3.07 22.87
C VAL A 452 14.93 1.75 22.08
N PRO A 453 13.88 0.92 22.33
CA PRO A 453 13.72 -0.41 21.73
C PRO A 453 13.17 -0.35 20.29
N MET A 454 13.71 0.55 19.47
CA MET A 454 13.24 0.75 18.10
C MET A 454 14.30 1.27 17.16
N VAL A 455 13.99 1.19 15.87
CA VAL A 455 14.75 1.80 14.77
C VAL A 455 13.82 2.60 13.86
N LEU A 456 14.32 3.65 13.21
CA LEU A 456 13.71 4.15 11.98
C LEU A 456 13.78 3.04 10.94
N ASN A 457 12.63 2.72 10.32
CA ASN A 457 12.52 1.73 9.26
C ASN A 457 11.89 2.32 8.00
N THR A 458 12.57 2.13 6.87
CA THR A 458 12.05 2.46 5.55
C THR A 458 12.50 1.42 4.52
N SER A 459 11.80 1.35 3.39
CA SER A 459 12.07 0.36 2.34
C SER A 459 13.47 0.46 1.75
N LEU A 460 14.10 -0.68 1.53
CA LEU A 460 15.41 -0.82 0.87
C LEU A 460 15.24 -0.63 -0.64
N ASN A 461 15.25 0.63 -1.08
CA ASN A 461 15.15 1.05 -2.47
C ASN A 461 15.51 2.51 -2.64
N LEU A 462 15.86 2.91 -3.84
CA LEU A 462 15.97 4.30 -4.28
C LEU A 462 14.60 4.84 -4.76
N ARG A 463 14.54 6.15 -4.97
CA ARG A 463 13.36 6.84 -5.53
C ARG A 463 12.93 6.20 -6.85
N GLY A 464 11.63 5.98 -7.01
CA GLY A 464 11.05 5.44 -8.25
C GLY A 464 11.21 3.93 -8.43
N LYS A 465 11.98 3.28 -7.58
CA LYS A 465 12.16 1.81 -7.60
C LYS A 465 11.26 1.11 -6.59
N PRO A 466 10.80 -0.13 -6.84
CA PRO A 466 10.20 -0.96 -5.82
C PRO A 466 11.24 -1.34 -4.74
N ILE A 467 10.80 -2.01 -3.69
CA ILE A 467 11.70 -2.64 -2.71
C ILE A 467 12.55 -3.67 -3.47
N CYS A 468 13.86 -3.70 -3.24
CA CYS A 468 14.77 -4.59 -3.97
C CYS A 468 14.44 -6.07 -3.73
N SER A 469 14.63 -6.89 -4.77
CA SER A 469 14.42 -8.33 -4.74
C SER A 469 15.72 -9.12 -4.86
N THR A 470 16.81 -8.46 -5.21
CA THR A 470 18.11 -9.10 -5.39
C THR A 470 19.18 -8.46 -4.52
N ILE A 471 20.18 -9.26 -4.16
CA ILE A 471 21.35 -8.81 -3.42
C ILE A 471 22.14 -7.78 -4.24
N THR A 472 22.19 -7.95 -5.55
CA THR A 472 22.86 -7.01 -6.47
C THR A 472 22.21 -5.63 -6.43
N GLU A 473 20.88 -5.55 -6.48
CA GLU A 473 20.15 -4.28 -6.35
C GLU A 473 20.37 -3.63 -4.97
N ALA A 474 20.37 -4.44 -3.92
CA ALA A 474 20.58 -3.96 -2.56
C ALA A 474 21.99 -3.33 -2.37
N LYS A 475 23.02 -3.95 -2.95
CA LYS A 475 24.42 -3.45 -2.92
C LYS A 475 24.62 -2.15 -3.73
N GLN A 476 23.72 -1.79 -4.63
CA GLN A 476 23.80 -0.55 -5.42
C GLN A 476 23.25 0.68 -4.67
N ILE A 477 22.63 0.49 -3.51
CA ILE A 477 22.10 1.61 -2.73
C ILE A 477 23.25 2.24 -1.93
N PRO A 478 23.47 3.58 -2.01
CA PRO A 478 24.61 4.25 -1.37
C PRO A 478 24.41 4.40 0.15
N LEU A 479 24.61 3.32 0.87
CA LEU A 479 24.49 3.20 2.32
C LEU A 479 25.85 3.29 3.02
N ASP A 480 25.89 3.62 4.31
CA ASP A 480 27.11 3.51 5.10
C ASP A 480 27.52 2.03 5.25
N ALA A 481 26.53 1.15 5.42
CA ALA A 481 26.73 -0.28 5.47
C ALA A 481 25.45 -1.04 5.03
N ILE A 482 25.62 -2.28 4.61
CA ILE A 482 24.50 -3.20 4.39
C ILE A 482 24.83 -4.57 4.98
N CYS A 483 23.89 -5.11 5.74
CA CYS A 483 23.92 -6.46 6.29
C CYS A 483 23.07 -7.39 5.40
N ILE A 484 23.68 -8.41 4.82
CA ILE A 484 23.05 -9.41 3.96
C ILE A 484 23.33 -10.78 4.58
N GLY A 485 22.30 -11.41 5.16
CA GLY A 485 22.55 -12.59 5.97
C GLY A 485 23.50 -12.29 7.13
N ASP A 486 24.58 -13.05 7.24
CA ASP A 486 25.62 -12.83 8.26
C ASP A 486 26.77 -11.89 7.82
N GLU A 487 26.75 -11.39 6.60
CA GLU A 487 27.82 -10.54 6.06
C GLU A 487 27.48 -9.06 6.14
N ILE A 488 28.45 -8.23 6.54
CA ILE A 488 28.35 -6.77 6.56
C ILE A 488 29.32 -6.19 5.53
N TYR A 489 28.77 -5.40 4.60
CA TYR A 489 29.51 -4.63 3.61
C TYR A 489 29.47 -3.16 4.03
N GLU A 490 30.62 -2.53 4.25
CA GLU A 490 30.74 -1.13 4.67
C GLU A 490 31.20 -0.24 3.50
N ASN A 491 30.95 1.09 3.61
CA ASN A 491 31.38 2.12 2.64
C ASN A 491 30.83 1.94 1.22
N MET A 492 29.51 1.79 1.11
CA MET A 492 28.81 1.59 -0.17
C MET A 492 28.63 2.89 -0.99
N HIS A 493 29.46 3.92 -0.73
CA HIS A 493 29.36 5.24 -1.37
C HIS A 493 30.18 5.37 -2.68
N SER A 494 30.59 4.29 -3.31
CA SER A 494 31.38 4.32 -4.55
C SER A 494 30.54 4.52 -5.80
#